data_47830bcbf145f6dc0b14451572d42b79
#
_entry.id   47830bcbf145f6dc0b14451572d42b79
#
_cell.length_a   1.000
_cell.length_b   1.000
_cell.length_c   1.000
_cell.angle_alpha   90.00
_cell.angle_beta   90.00
_cell.angle_gamma   90.00
#
_symmetry.space_group_name_H-M   'P 1'
#
loop_
_entity.id
_entity.type
_entity.pdbx_description
1 polymer ?
#
loop_
_entity_poly.entity_id
_entity_poly.type
_entity_poly.pdbx_seq_one_letter_code
_entity_poly.pdbx_strand_id
1 'polypeptide(L)'
;MRKSVILFILILAYVWGCSGSEDKYDLIKSDDRKAIKSICNCIEPLKPYLDKMISSKDSLTREVYADSFEVKVLELAPCLEKVDQLENKFSGSEEYTLQFIDYIKAKHPNCVPYFLGESVSDSTNKQKTK
;
A
#
# COMPACT_ATOMS: atom_id res chain seq x y z
N MET A 1 -41.03 36.73 -3.48
CA MET A 1 -39.58 36.89 -3.46
C MET A 1 -38.83 35.97 -2.50
N ARG A 2 -39.41 35.56 -1.38
CA ARG A 2 -38.71 34.62 -0.44
C ARG A 2 -38.49 33.19 -0.96
N LYS A 3 -39.38 32.68 -1.81
CA LYS A 3 -39.23 31.29 -2.38
C LYS A 3 -38.13 31.19 -3.44
N SER A 4 -37.83 32.27 -4.16
CA SER A 4 -36.78 32.28 -5.20
C SER A 4 -35.38 32.30 -4.62
N VAL A 5 -35.20 32.93 -3.46
CA VAL A 5 -33.89 33.00 -2.77
C VAL A 5 -33.52 31.63 -2.17
N ILE A 6 -34.48 30.90 -1.65
CA ILE A 6 -34.26 29.55 -1.08
C ILE A 6 -33.85 28.55 -2.18
N LEU A 7 -34.48 28.66 -3.36
CA LEU A 7 -34.12 27.83 -4.50
C LEU A 7 -32.68 28.09 -4.99
N PHE A 8 -32.26 29.35 -4.98
CA PHE A 8 -30.90 29.78 -5.37
C PHE A 8 -29.84 29.22 -4.38
N ILE A 9 -30.15 29.25 -3.08
CA ILE A 9 -29.24 28.73 -2.04
C ILE A 9 -29.09 27.21 -2.15
N LEU A 10 -30.17 26.49 -2.47
CA LEU A 10 -30.12 25.04 -2.68
C LEU A 10 -29.30 24.66 -3.91
N ILE A 11 -29.38 25.44 -4.99
CA ILE A 11 -28.57 25.20 -6.21
C ILE A 11 -27.08 25.47 -5.94
N LEU A 12 -26.76 26.53 -5.19
CA LEU A 12 -25.38 26.83 -4.79
C LEU A 12 -24.78 25.72 -3.89
N ALA A 13 -25.57 25.16 -2.98
CA ALA A 13 -25.13 24.05 -2.13
C ALA A 13 -24.85 22.76 -2.95
N TYR A 14 -25.59 22.53 -4.02
CA TYR A 14 -25.37 21.40 -4.93
C TYR A 14 -24.08 21.54 -5.76
N VAL A 15 -23.74 22.76 -6.16
CA VAL A 15 -22.53 23.03 -6.96
C VAL A 15 -21.26 22.93 -6.10
N TRP A 16 -21.34 23.26 -4.81
CA TRP A 16 -20.19 23.18 -3.89
C TRP A 16 -19.95 21.75 -3.35
N GLY A 17 -20.94 20.86 -3.42
CA GLY A 17 -20.80 19.47 -3.04
C GLY A 17 -20.09 18.57 -4.08
N CYS A 18 -19.85 19.10 -5.28
CA CYS A 18 -19.21 18.37 -6.39
C CYS A 18 -17.74 18.76 -6.65
N SER A 19 -17.09 19.50 -5.79
CA SER A 19 -15.62 19.56 -5.81
C SER A 19 -15.10 18.22 -5.28
N GLY A 20 -15.04 17.21 -6.17
CA GLY A 20 -14.32 15.99 -5.89
C GLY A 20 -12.91 16.39 -5.46
N SER A 21 -12.50 16.02 -4.24
CA SER A 21 -11.10 16.07 -3.86
C SER A 21 -10.33 15.37 -4.97
N GLU A 22 -9.43 16.10 -5.66
CA GLU A 22 -8.51 15.47 -6.60
C GLU A 22 -7.89 14.29 -5.86
N ASP A 23 -8.15 13.08 -6.36
CA ASP A 23 -7.63 11.88 -5.73
C ASP A 23 -6.12 11.92 -5.91
N LYS A 24 -5.37 12.16 -4.84
CA LYS A 24 -3.90 12.18 -4.83
C LYS A 24 -3.28 10.98 -5.55
N TYR A 25 -4.05 9.92 -5.70
CA TYR A 25 -3.63 8.66 -6.30
C TYR A 25 -4.45 8.33 -7.55
N ASP A 26 -4.58 9.28 -8.45
CA ASP A 26 -5.41 9.19 -9.66
C ASP A 26 -4.93 8.11 -10.65
N LEU A 27 -3.63 7.81 -10.66
CA LEU A 27 -3.05 6.73 -11.45
C LEU A 27 -3.32 5.35 -10.85
N ILE A 28 -3.54 5.25 -9.54
CA ILE A 28 -3.88 4.00 -8.86
C ILE A 28 -5.37 3.75 -8.99
N LYS A 29 -5.76 3.06 -10.05
CA LYS A 29 -7.17 2.80 -10.38
C LYS A 29 -7.83 1.87 -9.34
N SER A 30 -9.15 1.82 -9.36
CA SER A 30 -9.95 0.98 -8.44
C SER A 30 -9.52 -0.50 -8.44
N ASP A 31 -9.21 -1.06 -9.61
CA ASP A 31 -8.78 -2.45 -9.72
C ASP A 31 -7.38 -2.67 -9.16
N ASP A 32 -6.47 -1.70 -9.33
CA ASP A 32 -5.15 -1.71 -8.71
C ASP A 32 -5.26 -1.67 -7.18
N ARG A 33 -6.14 -0.81 -6.64
CA ARG A 33 -6.40 -0.72 -5.19
C ARG A 33 -6.93 -2.03 -4.62
N LYS A 34 -7.84 -2.69 -5.34
CA LYS A 34 -8.35 -4.02 -4.96
C LYS A 34 -7.26 -5.08 -5.00
N ALA A 35 -6.41 -5.06 -6.04
CA ALA A 35 -5.29 -5.97 -6.17
C ALA A 35 -4.28 -5.77 -5.04
N ILE A 36 -3.90 -4.53 -4.73
CA ILE A 36 -3.00 -4.18 -3.63
C ILE A 36 -3.55 -4.69 -2.31
N LYS A 37 -4.82 -4.40 -2.00
CA LYS A 37 -5.48 -4.87 -0.78
C LYS A 37 -5.48 -6.40 -0.68
N SER A 38 -5.77 -7.08 -1.79
CA SER A 38 -5.79 -8.54 -1.86
C SER A 38 -4.40 -9.13 -1.60
N ILE A 39 -3.36 -8.55 -2.20
CA ILE A 39 -1.97 -8.96 -2.01
C ILE A 39 -1.56 -8.73 -0.55
N CYS A 40 -1.83 -7.56 0.01
CA CYS A 40 -1.49 -7.23 1.39
C CYS A 40 -2.17 -8.17 2.40
N ASN A 41 -3.44 -8.49 2.20
CA ASN A 41 -4.15 -9.45 3.05
C ASN A 41 -3.55 -10.87 2.92
N CYS A 42 -3.10 -11.22 1.72
CA CYS A 42 -2.54 -12.52 1.43
C CYS A 42 -1.17 -12.75 2.08
N ILE A 43 -0.33 -11.72 2.11
CA ILE A 43 1.01 -11.79 2.70
C ILE A 43 1.04 -11.52 4.22
N GLU A 44 -0.08 -11.08 4.81
CA GLU A 44 -0.16 -10.84 6.26
C GLU A 44 0.31 -12.04 7.11
N PRO A 45 -0.03 -13.31 6.77
CA PRO A 45 0.47 -14.48 7.49
C PRO A 45 2.00 -14.66 7.46
N LEU A 46 2.70 -13.99 6.52
CA LEU A 46 4.17 -14.03 6.43
C LEU A 46 4.85 -13.09 7.44
N LYS A 47 4.12 -12.10 7.93
CA LYS A 47 4.67 -11.08 8.82
C LYS A 47 5.39 -11.65 10.07
N PRO A 48 4.82 -12.61 10.82
CA PRO A 48 5.49 -13.19 11.98
C PRO A 48 6.84 -13.84 11.65
N TYR A 49 6.94 -14.48 10.49
CA TYR A 49 8.18 -15.11 10.03
C TYR A 49 9.23 -14.08 9.66
N LEU A 50 8.82 -13.04 8.93
CA LEU A 50 9.71 -11.94 8.55
C LEU A 50 10.22 -11.18 9.78
N ASP A 51 9.35 -10.85 10.72
CA ASP A 51 9.72 -10.17 11.97
C ASP A 51 10.72 -11.00 12.78
N LYS A 52 10.56 -12.31 12.82
CA LYS A 52 11.49 -13.25 13.48
C LYS A 52 12.83 -13.33 12.78
N MET A 53 12.84 -13.36 11.45
CA MET A 53 14.08 -13.34 10.66
C MET A 53 14.89 -12.08 10.91
N ILE A 54 14.23 -10.91 10.93
CA ILE A 54 14.87 -9.61 11.10
C ILE A 54 15.36 -9.43 12.56
N SER A 55 14.56 -9.82 13.53
CA SER A 55 14.87 -9.61 14.96
C SER A 55 15.86 -10.64 15.54
N SER A 56 16.04 -11.78 14.87
CA SER A 56 16.91 -12.84 15.35
C SER A 56 18.39 -12.49 15.19
N LYS A 57 19.12 -12.56 16.29
CA LYS A 57 20.59 -12.34 16.33
C LYS A 57 21.36 -13.62 16.02
N ASP A 58 20.75 -14.77 16.27
CA ASP A 58 21.34 -16.09 16.04
C ASP A 58 21.12 -16.56 14.60
N SER A 59 22.21 -16.99 13.94
CA SER A 59 22.18 -17.40 12.53
C SER A 59 21.35 -18.67 12.31
N LEU A 60 21.41 -19.65 13.22
CA LEU A 60 20.63 -20.89 13.11
C LEU A 60 19.13 -20.62 13.24
N THR A 61 18.75 -19.78 14.20
CA THR A 61 17.35 -19.38 14.36
C THR A 61 16.84 -18.62 13.15
N ARG A 62 17.67 -17.74 12.57
CA ARG A 62 17.34 -17.01 11.35
C ARG A 62 17.12 -17.96 10.16
N GLU A 63 17.98 -18.95 10.01
CA GLU A 63 17.87 -19.97 8.94
C GLU A 63 16.57 -20.77 9.04
N VAL A 64 16.22 -21.25 10.24
CA VAL A 64 14.96 -21.96 10.47
C VAL A 64 13.74 -21.12 10.11
N TYR A 65 13.73 -19.82 10.44
CA TYR A 65 12.63 -18.95 10.05
C TYR A 65 12.65 -18.60 8.57
N ALA A 66 13.82 -18.55 7.93
CA ALA A 66 13.94 -18.36 6.48
C ALA A 66 13.34 -19.56 5.73
N ASP A 67 13.65 -20.78 6.14
CA ASP A 67 13.07 -21.99 5.54
C ASP A 67 11.55 -22.03 5.72
N SER A 68 11.07 -21.68 6.91
CA SER A 68 9.63 -21.63 7.20
C SER A 68 8.94 -20.52 6.39
N PHE A 69 9.59 -19.40 6.18
CA PHE A 69 9.11 -18.31 5.35
C PHE A 69 8.98 -18.75 3.88
N GLU A 70 10.00 -19.42 3.35
CA GLU A 70 10.00 -19.93 1.98
C GLU A 70 8.83 -20.90 1.73
N VAL A 71 8.60 -21.85 2.64
CA VAL A 71 7.47 -22.78 2.56
C VAL A 71 6.15 -22.03 2.56
N LYS A 72 5.99 -21.02 3.41
CA LYS A 72 4.78 -20.21 3.47
C LYS A 72 4.58 -19.36 2.19
N VAL A 73 5.63 -18.84 1.61
CA VAL A 73 5.57 -18.13 0.31
C VAL A 73 5.05 -19.05 -0.78
N LEU A 74 5.51 -20.30 -0.84
CA LEU A 74 5.04 -21.28 -1.82
C LEU A 74 3.54 -21.60 -1.64
N GLU A 75 3.05 -21.69 -0.41
CA GLU A 75 1.62 -21.89 -0.12
C GLU A 75 0.76 -20.70 -0.61
N LEU A 76 1.33 -19.51 -0.65
CA LEU A 76 0.65 -18.28 -1.06
C LEU A 76 0.85 -17.91 -2.54
N ALA A 77 1.54 -18.77 -3.32
CA ALA A 77 1.82 -18.51 -4.73
C ALA A 77 0.57 -18.09 -5.55
N PRO A 78 -0.62 -18.70 -5.39
CA PRO A 78 -1.83 -18.26 -6.10
C PRO A 78 -2.25 -16.82 -5.77
N CYS A 79 -1.96 -16.35 -4.57
CA CYS A 79 -2.20 -14.97 -4.16
C CYS A 79 -1.27 -13.98 -4.86
N LEU A 80 -0.04 -14.39 -5.12
CA LEU A 80 1.02 -13.56 -5.67
C LEU A 80 0.91 -13.37 -7.19
N GLU A 81 0.07 -14.13 -7.88
CA GLU A 81 -0.19 -13.95 -9.32
C GLU A 81 -0.66 -12.53 -9.66
N LYS A 82 -1.34 -11.85 -8.72
CA LYS A 82 -1.75 -10.45 -8.90
C LYS A 82 -0.60 -9.47 -8.87
N VAL A 83 0.55 -9.85 -8.34
CA VAL A 83 1.76 -9.02 -8.32
C VAL A 83 2.24 -8.76 -9.75
N ASP A 84 2.22 -9.78 -10.61
CA ASP A 84 2.67 -9.68 -12.00
C ASP A 84 1.86 -8.64 -12.78
N GLN A 85 0.58 -8.51 -12.47
CA GLN A 85 -0.30 -7.52 -13.10
C GLN A 85 0.10 -6.07 -12.74
N LEU A 86 0.57 -5.85 -11.52
CA LEU A 86 1.05 -4.56 -11.06
C LEU A 86 2.47 -4.27 -11.55
N GLU A 87 3.33 -5.29 -11.60
CA GLU A 87 4.73 -5.16 -12.02
C GLU A 87 4.85 -4.61 -13.45
N ASN A 88 4.00 -5.05 -14.35
CA ASN A 88 3.94 -4.54 -15.71
C ASN A 88 3.67 -3.02 -15.78
N LYS A 89 2.98 -2.45 -14.81
CA LYS A 89 2.70 -1.01 -14.73
C LYS A 89 3.90 -0.20 -14.22
N PHE A 90 4.73 -0.79 -13.34
CA PHE A 90 5.93 -0.13 -12.83
C PHE A 90 6.98 0.07 -13.93
N SER A 91 7.14 -0.89 -14.82
CA SER A 91 8.09 -0.79 -15.92
C SER A 91 7.72 0.27 -16.95
N GLY A 92 6.48 0.74 -16.96
CA GLY A 92 5.96 1.70 -17.94
C GLY A 92 5.85 3.15 -17.45
N SER A 93 5.89 3.41 -16.12
CA SER A 93 5.64 4.75 -15.59
C SER A 93 6.29 4.97 -14.22
N GLU A 94 7.25 5.88 -14.18
CA GLU A 94 7.88 6.35 -12.93
C GLU A 94 6.84 7.03 -12.03
N GLU A 95 5.96 7.85 -12.59
CA GLU A 95 4.92 8.54 -11.84
C GLU A 95 3.94 7.57 -11.18
N TYR A 96 3.55 6.51 -11.88
CA TYR A 96 2.74 5.43 -11.29
C TYR A 96 3.45 4.78 -10.10
N THR A 97 4.74 4.49 -10.24
CA THR A 97 5.55 3.88 -9.18
C THR A 97 5.61 4.78 -7.94
N LEU A 98 5.81 6.08 -8.11
CA LEU A 98 5.85 7.04 -7.01
C LEU A 98 4.49 7.13 -6.30
N GLN A 99 3.40 7.22 -7.04
CA GLN A 99 2.05 7.21 -6.46
C GLN A 99 1.73 5.90 -5.75
N PHE A 100 2.17 4.76 -6.30
CA PHE A 100 2.00 3.45 -5.70
C PHE A 100 2.71 3.35 -4.35
N ILE A 101 3.97 3.77 -4.26
CA ILE A 101 4.75 3.77 -3.03
C ILE A 101 4.06 4.64 -1.96
N ASP A 102 3.65 5.84 -2.33
CA ASP A 102 2.92 6.75 -1.44
C ASP A 102 1.58 6.16 -0.98
N TYR A 103 0.84 5.54 -1.89
CA TYR A 103 -0.43 4.89 -1.59
C TYR A 103 -0.27 3.74 -0.59
N ILE A 104 0.71 2.86 -0.80
CA ILE A 104 0.98 1.73 0.11
C ILE A 104 1.39 2.23 1.48
N LYS A 105 2.29 3.21 1.56
CA LYS A 105 2.72 3.81 2.83
C LYS A 105 1.54 4.43 3.60
N ALA A 106 0.59 5.05 2.90
CA ALA A 106 -0.56 5.72 3.51
C ALA A 106 -1.69 4.76 3.90
N LYS A 107 -1.97 3.76 3.06
CA LYS A 107 -3.17 2.90 3.19
C LYS A 107 -2.86 1.49 3.70
N HIS A 108 -1.67 1.00 3.46
CA HIS A 108 -1.24 -0.37 3.79
C HIS A 108 0.18 -0.39 4.40
N PRO A 109 0.44 0.33 5.51
CA PRO A 109 1.78 0.46 6.07
C PRO A 109 2.42 -0.88 6.46
N ASN A 110 1.61 -1.86 6.89
CA ASN A 110 2.08 -3.19 7.24
C ASN A 110 2.57 -4.00 6.04
N CYS A 111 2.20 -3.59 4.83
CA CYS A 111 2.55 -4.25 3.57
C CYS A 111 3.85 -3.70 2.95
N VAL A 112 4.31 -2.55 3.41
CA VAL A 112 5.48 -1.83 2.88
C VAL A 112 6.74 -2.70 2.81
N PRO A 113 7.13 -3.48 3.85
CA PRO A 113 8.33 -4.29 3.81
C PRO A 113 8.36 -5.33 2.69
N TYR A 114 7.19 -5.84 2.30
CA TYR A 114 7.07 -6.86 1.26
C TYR A 114 7.19 -6.30 -0.15
N PHE A 115 6.78 -5.05 -0.36
CA PHE A 115 6.87 -4.39 -1.66
C PHE A 115 8.18 -3.64 -1.87
N LEU A 116 8.71 -3.03 -0.81
CA LEU A 116 9.86 -2.12 -0.93
C LEU A 116 11.15 -2.72 -0.34
N GLY A 117 11.06 -3.86 0.36
CA GLY A 117 12.21 -4.47 1.04
C GLY A 117 12.79 -3.60 2.17
N GLU A 118 12.11 -2.53 2.55
CA GLU A 118 12.53 -1.62 3.63
C GLU A 118 11.93 -2.04 4.97
N SER A 119 12.77 -2.15 6.00
CA SER A 119 12.26 -2.25 7.36
C SER A 119 11.64 -0.91 7.76
N VAL A 120 10.43 -0.93 8.30
CA VAL A 120 9.68 0.26 8.76
C VAL A 120 10.43 1.08 9.83
N SER A 121 11.50 0.53 10.39
CA SER A 121 12.30 1.15 11.45
C SER A 121 13.21 2.29 11.00
N ASP A 122 13.52 2.44 9.72
CA ASP A 122 14.50 3.44 9.27
C ASP A 122 13.91 4.82 8.92
N SER A 123 12.59 4.95 8.86
CA SER A 123 11.96 6.22 8.45
C SER A 123 11.90 7.29 9.52
N THR A 124 12.16 6.96 10.80
CA THR A 124 12.03 7.90 11.91
C THR A 124 13.35 8.53 12.39
N ASN A 125 14.49 8.09 11.86
CA ASN A 125 15.79 8.51 12.41
C ASN A 125 16.62 9.46 11.52
N LYS A 126 16.08 9.94 10.38
CA LYS A 126 16.82 10.87 9.50
C LYS A 126 16.45 12.35 9.65
N GLN A 127 15.73 12.73 10.70
CA GLN A 127 15.37 14.14 10.93
C GLN A 127 15.89 14.73 12.23
N LYS A 128 17.07 14.32 12.70
CA LYS A 128 17.71 14.99 13.84
C LYS A 128 19.22 15.08 13.69
N THR A 129 19.69 15.82 12.68
CA THR A 129 21.02 16.44 12.73
C THR A 129 21.05 17.63 11.78
N LYS A 130 20.57 18.76 12.30
CA LYS A 130 21.13 20.09 11.98
C LYS A 130 20.76 21.05 13.07
#